data_55ec8dee025789dd93cc34fcb5c65efb
#
_entry.id   55ec8dee025789dd93cc34fcb5c65efb
#
_cell.length_a   1.000
_cell.length_b   1.000
_cell.length_c   1.000
_cell.angle_alpha   90.00
_cell.angle_beta   90.00
_cell.angle_gamma   90.00
#
_symmetry.space_group_name_H-M   'P 1'
#
loop_
_entity.id
_entity.type
_entity.pdbx_description
1 polymer ?
#
loop_
_entity_poly.entity_id
_entity_poly.type
_entity_poly.pdbx_seq_one_letter_code
_entity_poly.pdbx_strand_id
1 'polypeptide(L)'
;MSTLAILLSAFILSFIALMVFIWSQRYGLFDRSTEGANVIFATGEIGLIEEPSAGASAQASLQAGVNQANRSETPARVSDEELHARARADASTAPLVFFFFCCAFTWLVVASAAGLTSSIKLHEPDWLAPYAWLTFGRIRTIHLNAVAYGWAPMAGLGVALFVIPRLLKTELVCARFAFLGAALWNAALIAGLGSIAYGVGDGLEWLEIPWQIDILFVLGGALIGVPLVLTLANRKVRHLYVSVWYMGCALFWFPVLFLVAKVPGVHKGVEQATMNWWFGHNVLGLFYTPLALASIYYFLPKVIGRPVQSYNLSLLGFWGLAFFYGQVGGHHLIGGPVPGWKVTLSIVQSIMMIVPVVAFTVNQYQTLEGHLGALRYSPTLRFIGLGGLMYTASSLQGSFEALRSINVVTHFTHFTVAHAHLGMYGFVTLVFFGSIYFIVPRITGREWPSPALISAHFWLVTCGIAVYVIALSIGGWLQGKAMLDASVPFIESMRVTLPYLEARTVGGSLMVLGHLVFVTHFLMLVFGRESRRGQATLLGQVN
;
A
#
# COMPACT_ATOMS: atom_id res chain seq x y z
N MET A 1 -5.63 12.41 -27.04
CA MET A 1 -7.05 12.69 -26.60
C MET A 1 -7.19 14.17 -26.33
N SER A 2 -8.26 14.77 -26.82
CA SER A 2 -8.53 16.19 -26.54
C SER A 2 -8.81 16.41 -25.04
N THR A 3 -8.60 17.62 -24.54
CA THR A 3 -9.01 18.03 -23.18
C THR A 3 -10.45 17.62 -22.86
N LEU A 4 -11.30 17.63 -23.87
CA LEU A 4 -12.68 17.16 -23.80
C LEU A 4 -12.77 15.67 -23.45
N ALA A 5 -11.93 14.82 -24.01
CA ALA A 5 -11.96 13.37 -23.72
C ALA A 5 -11.48 13.05 -22.30
N ILE A 6 -10.54 13.83 -21.75
CA ILE A 6 -10.10 13.71 -20.34
C ILE A 6 -11.23 14.15 -19.40
N LEU A 7 -11.89 15.26 -19.71
CA LEU A 7 -13.06 15.73 -18.96
C LEU A 7 -14.21 14.74 -19.01
N LEU A 8 -14.50 14.19 -20.19
CA LEU A 8 -15.54 13.18 -20.35
C LEU A 8 -15.23 11.90 -19.58
N SER A 9 -13.99 11.41 -19.61
CA SER A 9 -13.61 10.22 -18.84
C SER A 9 -13.69 10.46 -17.34
N ALA A 10 -13.23 11.60 -16.84
CA ALA A 10 -13.36 11.99 -15.44
C ALA A 10 -14.83 12.16 -15.03
N PHE A 11 -15.65 12.78 -15.88
CA PHE A 11 -17.09 12.93 -15.66
C PHE A 11 -17.80 11.57 -15.64
N ILE A 12 -17.48 10.67 -16.58
CA ILE A 12 -18.05 9.32 -16.63
C ILE A 12 -17.69 8.53 -15.37
N LEU A 13 -16.42 8.57 -14.93
CA LEU A 13 -16.00 7.89 -13.71
C LEU A 13 -16.70 8.45 -12.47
N SER A 14 -16.82 9.77 -12.36
CA SER A 14 -17.55 10.43 -11.26
C SER A 14 -19.04 10.11 -11.31
N PHE A 15 -19.63 10.06 -12.50
CA PHE A 15 -21.03 9.70 -12.69
C PHE A 15 -21.30 8.24 -12.33
N ILE A 16 -20.42 7.31 -12.72
CA ILE A 16 -20.50 5.91 -12.31
C ILE A 16 -20.41 5.80 -10.78
N ALA A 17 -19.47 6.49 -10.15
CA ALA A 17 -19.34 6.52 -8.70
C ALA A 17 -20.61 7.05 -8.01
N LEU A 18 -21.21 8.12 -8.55
CA LEU A 18 -22.48 8.67 -8.07
C LEU A 18 -23.64 7.67 -8.24
N MET A 19 -23.73 6.99 -9.39
CA MET A 19 -24.76 5.98 -9.64
C MET A 19 -24.63 4.79 -8.70
N VAL A 20 -23.40 4.33 -8.45
CA VAL A 20 -23.12 3.25 -7.47
C VAL A 20 -23.46 3.73 -6.05
N PHE A 21 -23.19 4.99 -5.70
CA PHE A 21 -23.58 5.57 -4.42
C PHE A 21 -25.10 5.61 -4.25
N ILE A 22 -25.85 6.11 -5.26
CA ILE A 22 -27.32 6.14 -5.25
C ILE A 22 -27.87 4.71 -5.17
N TRP A 23 -27.30 3.78 -5.93
CA TRP A 23 -27.67 2.38 -5.88
C TRP A 23 -27.42 1.80 -4.47
N SER A 24 -26.27 2.06 -3.86
CA SER A 24 -25.92 1.63 -2.52
C SER A 24 -26.89 2.16 -1.47
N GLN A 25 -27.31 3.42 -1.59
CA GLN A 25 -28.35 4.01 -0.73
C GLN A 25 -29.71 3.32 -0.92
N ARG A 26 -30.15 3.11 -2.17
CA ARG A 26 -31.43 2.45 -2.47
C ARG A 26 -31.51 1.01 -1.96
N TYR A 27 -30.39 0.30 -1.91
CA TYR A 27 -30.31 -1.05 -1.36
C TYR A 27 -30.06 -1.10 0.15
N GLY A 28 -30.12 0.04 0.84
CA GLY A 28 -29.99 0.12 2.32
C GLY A 28 -28.62 -0.26 2.83
N LEU A 29 -27.55 -0.17 1.99
CA LEU A 29 -26.20 -0.52 2.40
C LEU A 29 -25.65 0.40 3.51
N PHE A 30 -26.25 1.58 3.69
CA PHE A 30 -25.92 2.54 4.74
C PHE A 30 -26.82 2.41 5.98
N ASP A 31 -27.95 1.70 5.88
CA ASP A 31 -28.96 1.65 6.94
C ASP A 31 -28.59 0.70 8.10
N ARG A 32 -27.58 -0.15 7.91
CA ARG A 32 -27.15 -1.17 8.88
C ARG A 32 -25.68 -1.01 9.27
N SER A 33 -25.34 0.15 9.78
CA SER A 33 -23.94 0.51 10.11
C SER A 33 -23.31 -0.44 11.16
N THR A 34 -24.07 -0.84 12.18
CA THR A 34 -23.59 -1.79 13.21
C THR A 34 -23.39 -3.20 12.62
N GLU A 35 -24.33 -3.67 11.81
CA GLU A 35 -24.23 -4.97 11.13
C GLU A 35 -23.01 -4.96 10.16
N GLY A 36 -22.80 -3.85 9.44
CA GLY A 36 -21.65 -3.67 8.56
C GLY A 36 -20.31 -3.76 9.29
N ALA A 37 -20.19 -3.16 10.46
CA ALA A 37 -18.97 -3.21 11.27
C ALA A 37 -18.69 -4.63 11.82
N ASN A 38 -19.73 -5.40 12.09
CA ASN A 38 -19.64 -6.74 12.69
C ASN A 38 -19.39 -7.85 11.66
N VAL A 39 -19.62 -7.62 10.36
CA VAL A 39 -19.49 -8.65 9.30
C VAL A 39 -18.11 -9.33 9.27
N ILE A 40 -17.08 -8.62 9.67
CA ILE A 40 -15.70 -9.14 9.75
C ILE A 40 -15.55 -10.23 10.83
N PHE A 41 -16.42 -10.26 11.83
CA PHE A 41 -16.38 -11.20 12.95
C PHE A 41 -17.36 -12.35 12.75
N ALA A 42 -16.97 -13.54 13.23
CA ALA A 42 -17.89 -14.64 13.44
C ALA A 42 -18.71 -14.42 14.73
N THR A 43 -19.79 -15.16 14.86
CA THR A 43 -20.57 -15.21 16.10
C THR A 43 -19.68 -15.62 17.27
N GLY A 44 -19.57 -14.76 18.28
CA GLY A 44 -18.73 -14.98 19.46
C GLY A 44 -17.24 -14.66 19.31
N GLU A 45 -16.84 -14.04 18.21
CA GLU A 45 -15.44 -13.64 17.98
C GLU A 45 -15.12 -12.23 18.51
N ILE A 46 -16.14 -11.40 18.70
CA ILE A 46 -15.95 -10.06 19.31
C ILE A 46 -15.45 -10.24 20.74
N GLY A 47 -14.40 -9.53 21.10
CA GLY A 47 -13.69 -9.66 22.37
C GLY A 47 -12.54 -10.67 22.35
N LEU A 48 -12.38 -11.45 21.28
CA LEU A 48 -11.23 -12.33 21.10
C LEU A 48 -10.12 -11.63 20.32
N ILE A 49 -8.91 -11.67 20.87
CA ILE A 49 -7.72 -11.11 20.22
C ILE A 49 -7.15 -12.11 19.23
N GLU A 50 -6.82 -11.61 18.05
CA GLU A 50 -6.24 -12.41 16.98
C GLU A 50 -4.87 -11.88 16.57
N GLU A 51 -3.81 -12.24 17.31
CA GLU A 51 -2.42 -11.82 17.02
C GLU A 51 -1.49 -13.02 16.89
N PRO A 52 -1.34 -13.58 15.68
CA PRO A 52 -0.55 -14.79 15.47
C PRO A 52 0.96 -14.58 15.58
N SER A 53 1.44 -13.35 15.53
CA SER A 53 2.87 -13.02 15.67
C SER A 53 3.29 -12.79 17.13
N ALA A 54 2.35 -12.77 18.07
CA ALA A 54 2.65 -12.64 19.51
C ALA A 54 2.83 -14.02 20.14
N GLY A 55 3.83 -14.19 21.00
CA GLY A 55 3.99 -15.40 21.79
C GLY A 55 2.82 -15.62 22.77
N ALA A 56 2.63 -16.85 23.27
CA ALA A 56 1.49 -17.22 24.11
C ALA A 56 1.32 -16.32 25.36
N SER A 57 2.41 -15.89 25.99
CA SER A 57 2.38 -14.97 27.12
C SER A 57 1.89 -13.57 26.74
N ALA A 58 2.28 -13.08 25.57
CA ALA A 58 1.83 -11.79 25.06
C ALA A 58 0.35 -11.84 24.65
N GLN A 59 -0.12 -12.95 24.05
CA GLN A 59 -1.54 -13.17 23.77
C GLN A 59 -2.38 -13.21 25.06
N ALA A 60 -1.92 -13.89 26.11
CA ALA A 60 -2.59 -13.90 27.40
C ALA A 60 -2.70 -12.50 28.01
N SER A 61 -1.63 -11.70 27.92
CA SER A 61 -1.63 -10.32 28.39
C SER A 61 -2.57 -9.41 27.60
N LEU A 62 -2.61 -9.58 26.27
CA LEU A 62 -3.53 -8.86 25.40
C LEU A 62 -4.98 -9.22 25.73
N GLN A 63 -5.28 -10.53 25.88
CA GLN A 63 -6.62 -11.02 26.22
C GLN A 63 -7.06 -10.52 27.59
N ALA A 64 -6.18 -10.51 28.60
CA ALA A 64 -6.47 -9.98 29.93
C ALA A 64 -6.83 -8.49 29.88
N GLY A 65 -6.10 -7.69 29.07
CA GLY A 65 -6.39 -6.28 28.87
C GLY A 65 -7.76 -6.03 28.25
N VAL A 66 -8.14 -6.84 27.23
CA VAL A 66 -9.46 -6.75 26.58
C VAL A 66 -10.58 -7.20 27.52
N ASN A 67 -10.37 -8.26 28.28
CA ASN A 67 -11.35 -8.75 29.24
C ASN A 67 -11.64 -7.73 30.35
N GLN A 68 -10.64 -6.91 30.74
CA GLN A 68 -10.85 -5.79 31.66
C GLN A 68 -11.69 -4.65 31.05
N ALA A 69 -11.52 -4.42 29.74
CA ALA A 69 -12.28 -3.38 29.03
C ALA A 69 -13.73 -3.83 28.70
N ASN A 70 -13.96 -5.14 28.50
CA ASN A 70 -15.24 -5.72 28.06
C ASN A 70 -15.95 -6.50 29.17
N ARG A 71 -16.11 -5.97 30.37
CA ARG A 71 -16.63 -6.64 31.57
C ARG A 71 -18.04 -7.24 31.51
N SER A 72 -18.70 -7.41 30.38
CA SER A 72 -20.14 -7.74 30.39
C SER A 72 -20.61 -9.04 29.73
N GLU A 73 -19.81 -9.73 28.89
CA GLU A 73 -20.33 -10.97 28.29
C GLU A 73 -19.21 -12.00 28.07
N THR A 74 -19.46 -13.26 28.48
CA THR A 74 -18.64 -14.39 28.05
C THR A 74 -18.81 -14.57 26.54
N PRO A 75 -17.74 -14.49 25.73
CA PRO A 75 -17.88 -14.61 24.28
C PRO A 75 -18.51 -15.95 23.92
N ALA A 76 -19.58 -15.95 23.13
CA ALA A 76 -20.15 -17.17 22.58
C ALA A 76 -19.09 -17.85 21.70
N ARG A 77 -18.97 -19.16 21.78
CA ARG A 77 -18.00 -19.94 21.00
C ARG A 77 -18.33 -19.82 19.50
N VAL A 78 -17.31 -19.56 18.67
CA VAL A 78 -17.43 -19.58 17.20
C VAL A 78 -17.93 -20.96 16.77
N SER A 79 -18.91 -21.01 15.86
CA SER A 79 -19.48 -22.29 15.40
C SER A 79 -18.45 -23.08 14.59
N ASP A 80 -18.49 -24.41 14.72
CA ASP A 80 -17.59 -25.31 13.98
C ASP A 80 -17.77 -25.16 12.46
N GLU A 81 -19.00 -24.92 11.99
CA GLU A 81 -19.28 -24.66 10.57
C GLU A 81 -18.55 -23.42 10.04
N GLU A 82 -18.53 -22.34 10.82
CA GLU A 82 -17.84 -21.12 10.43
C GLU A 82 -16.31 -21.27 10.47
N LEU A 83 -15.79 -22.02 11.45
CA LEU A 83 -14.37 -22.38 11.51
C LEU A 83 -13.96 -23.19 10.29
N HIS A 84 -14.75 -24.20 9.91
CA HIS A 84 -14.51 -24.99 8.71
C HIS A 84 -14.60 -24.17 7.41
N ALA A 85 -15.55 -23.25 7.31
CA ALA A 85 -15.67 -22.39 6.14
C ALA A 85 -14.43 -21.48 5.98
N ARG A 86 -13.92 -20.92 7.08
CA ARG A 86 -12.68 -20.12 7.09
C ARG A 86 -11.46 -20.96 6.75
N ALA A 87 -11.35 -22.16 7.31
CA ALA A 87 -10.25 -23.06 7.02
C ALA A 87 -10.21 -23.44 5.53
N ARG A 88 -11.37 -23.71 4.90
CA ARG A 88 -11.44 -23.96 3.45
C ARG A 88 -11.03 -22.73 2.63
N ALA A 89 -11.49 -21.53 3.00
CA ALA A 89 -11.09 -20.29 2.32
C ALA A 89 -9.57 -20.09 2.40
N ASP A 90 -8.99 -20.24 3.59
CA ASP A 90 -7.53 -20.12 3.82
C ASP A 90 -6.76 -21.20 3.03
N ALA A 91 -7.20 -22.45 3.07
CA ALA A 91 -6.55 -23.55 2.33
C ALA A 91 -6.56 -23.32 0.81
N SER A 92 -7.63 -22.72 0.26
CA SER A 92 -7.76 -22.42 -1.16
C SER A 92 -6.75 -21.38 -1.65
N THR A 93 -6.22 -20.55 -0.76
CA THR A 93 -5.34 -19.43 -1.09
C THR A 93 -3.93 -19.55 -0.53
N ALA A 94 -3.72 -20.34 0.53
CA ALA A 94 -2.45 -20.39 1.26
C ALA A 94 -1.20 -20.60 0.39
N PRO A 95 -1.15 -21.58 -0.55
CA PRO A 95 0.02 -21.75 -1.41
C PRO A 95 0.27 -20.55 -2.32
N LEU A 96 -0.82 -19.95 -2.83
CA LEU A 96 -0.74 -18.79 -3.72
C LEU A 96 -0.27 -17.55 -2.97
N VAL A 97 -0.84 -17.25 -1.80
CA VAL A 97 -0.43 -16.14 -0.92
C VAL A 97 1.03 -16.28 -0.52
N PHE A 98 1.47 -17.50 -0.19
CA PHE A 98 2.86 -17.79 0.12
C PHE A 98 3.78 -17.48 -1.06
N PHE A 99 3.40 -17.88 -2.29
CA PHE A 99 4.14 -17.56 -3.51
C PHE A 99 4.24 -16.05 -3.75
N PHE A 100 3.12 -15.31 -3.58
CA PHE A 100 3.12 -13.85 -3.70
C PHE A 100 4.09 -13.20 -2.71
N PHE A 101 4.11 -13.67 -1.46
CA PHE A 101 5.02 -13.12 -0.45
C PHE A 101 6.49 -13.48 -0.74
N CYS A 102 6.79 -14.68 -1.25
CA CYS A 102 8.14 -15.01 -1.73
C CYS A 102 8.61 -14.04 -2.82
N CYS A 103 7.75 -13.76 -3.80
CA CYS A 103 8.03 -12.75 -4.83
C CYS A 103 8.21 -11.36 -4.22
N ALA A 104 7.33 -10.95 -3.28
CA ALA A 104 7.42 -9.67 -2.60
C ALA A 104 8.75 -9.51 -1.86
N PHE A 105 9.19 -10.52 -1.10
CA PHE A 105 10.49 -10.49 -0.41
C PHE A 105 11.66 -10.37 -1.39
N THR A 106 11.61 -11.08 -2.51
CA THR A 106 12.63 -10.99 -3.55
C THR A 106 12.72 -9.56 -4.11
N TRP A 107 11.59 -8.99 -4.47
CA TRP A 107 11.54 -7.62 -5.00
C TRP A 107 11.87 -6.56 -3.96
N LEU A 108 11.55 -6.78 -2.70
CA LEU A 108 11.96 -5.89 -1.61
C LEU A 108 13.48 -5.77 -1.54
N VAL A 109 14.21 -6.89 -1.65
CA VAL A 109 15.68 -6.89 -1.63
C VAL A 109 16.24 -6.19 -2.87
N VAL A 110 15.74 -6.52 -4.07
CA VAL A 110 16.19 -5.90 -5.33
C VAL A 110 15.93 -4.39 -5.31
N ALA A 111 14.72 -3.99 -4.95
CA ALA A 111 14.34 -2.59 -4.85
C ALA A 111 15.20 -1.83 -3.83
N SER A 112 15.46 -2.44 -2.67
CA SER A 112 16.28 -1.86 -1.61
C SER A 112 17.73 -1.65 -2.04
N ALA A 113 18.33 -2.65 -2.69
CA ALA A 113 19.69 -2.56 -3.21
C ALA A 113 19.81 -1.44 -4.28
N ALA A 114 18.86 -1.39 -5.22
CA ALA A 114 18.82 -0.35 -6.24
C ALA A 114 18.58 1.04 -5.64
N GLY A 115 17.69 1.14 -4.63
CA GLY A 115 17.40 2.40 -3.94
C GLY A 115 18.58 2.95 -3.16
N LEU A 116 19.30 2.09 -2.42
CA LEU A 116 20.50 2.49 -1.68
C LEU A 116 21.61 2.92 -2.63
N THR A 117 21.83 2.16 -3.72
CA THR A 117 22.78 2.53 -4.77
C THR A 117 22.46 3.90 -5.37
N SER A 118 21.18 4.15 -5.68
CA SER A 118 20.73 5.46 -6.19
C SER A 118 20.96 6.58 -5.17
N SER A 119 20.74 6.28 -3.89
CA SER A 119 20.93 7.26 -2.82
C SER A 119 22.39 7.69 -2.69
N ILE A 120 23.33 6.74 -2.69
CA ILE A 120 24.78 7.01 -2.63
C ILE A 120 25.21 7.85 -3.82
N LYS A 121 24.75 7.54 -5.03
CA LYS A 121 25.11 8.27 -6.25
C LYS A 121 24.70 9.74 -6.28
N LEU A 122 23.79 10.17 -5.41
CA LEU A 122 23.42 11.59 -5.32
C LEU A 122 24.47 12.46 -4.62
N HIS A 123 25.32 11.87 -3.79
CA HIS A 123 26.41 12.58 -3.12
C HIS A 123 27.80 12.03 -3.50
N GLU A 124 27.85 10.82 -4.08
CA GLU A 124 29.05 10.19 -4.62
C GLU A 124 28.81 9.77 -6.09
N PRO A 125 28.71 10.71 -7.05
CA PRO A 125 28.29 10.42 -8.42
C PRO A 125 29.23 9.48 -9.18
N ASP A 126 30.53 9.49 -8.85
CA ASP A 126 31.56 8.68 -9.50
C ASP A 126 31.58 7.23 -8.98
N TRP A 127 30.91 6.97 -7.85
CA TRP A 127 30.84 5.60 -7.33
C TRP A 127 30.16 4.65 -8.32
N LEU A 128 30.83 3.55 -8.67
CA LEU A 128 30.38 2.59 -9.70
C LEU A 128 30.16 3.20 -11.10
N ALA A 129 30.79 4.31 -11.44
CA ALA A 129 30.64 4.98 -12.73
C ALA A 129 31.02 4.10 -13.95
N PRO A 130 32.03 3.19 -13.89
CA PRO A 130 32.37 2.34 -15.04
C PRO A 130 31.26 1.39 -15.49
N TYR A 131 30.25 1.13 -14.64
CA TYR A 131 29.18 0.20 -14.95
C TYR A 131 27.96 0.94 -15.51
N ALA A 132 27.74 0.89 -16.82
CA ALA A 132 26.66 1.60 -17.50
C ALA A 132 25.25 1.31 -16.94
N TRP A 133 25.00 0.08 -16.51
CA TRP A 133 23.71 -0.33 -15.92
C TRP A 133 23.49 0.21 -14.49
N LEU A 134 24.53 0.72 -13.83
CA LEU A 134 24.49 1.37 -12.51
C LEU A 134 24.52 2.89 -12.59
N THR A 135 24.38 3.51 -13.77
CA THR A 135 24.19 4.96 -13.86
C THR A 135 22.95 5.38 -13.07
N PHE A 136 22.97 6.58 -12.50
CA PHE A 136 21.87 7.04 -11.63
C PHE A 136 20.49 6.91 -12.29
N GLY A 137 20.36 7.34 -13.56
CA GLY A 137 19.09 7.24 -14.29
C GLY A 137 18.55 5.82 -14.38
N ARG A 138 19.42 4.84 -14.68
CA ARG A 138 18.99 3.43 -14.79
C ARG A 138 18.69 2.80 -13.43
N ILE A 139 19.59 2.94 -12.47
CA ILE A 139 19.42 2.29 -11.16
C ILE A 139 18.28 2.89 -10.35
N ARG A 140 18.04 4.22 -10.45
CA ARG A 140 16.86 4.87 -9.88
C ARG A 140 15.58 4.31 -10.50
N THR A 141 15.54 4.19 -11.82
CA THR A 141 14.38 3.66 -12.54
C THR A 141 14.12 2.18 -12.20
N ILE A 142 15.18 1.37 -12.07
CA ILE A 142 15.07 0.00 -11.55
C ILE A 142 14.47 -0.02 -10.15
N HIS A 143 14.93 0.86 -9.25
CA HIS A 143 14.34 0.99 -7.91
C HIS A 143 12.85 1.28 -7.97
N LEU A 144 12.44 2.30 -8.73
CA LEU A 144 11.03 2.70 -8.85
C LEU A 144 10.15 1.55 -9.35
N ASN A 145 10.53 0.89 -10.43
CA ASN A 145 9.75 -0.19 -11.02
C ASN A 145 9.76 -1.46 -10.15
N ALA A 146 10.88 -1.79 -9.48
CA ALA A 146 10.94 -2.90 -8.54
C ALA A 146 10.05 -2.68 -7.30
N VAL A 147 9.87 -1.44 -6.85
CA VAL A 147 8.90 -1.10 -5.81
C VAL A 147 7.47 -1.14 -6.36
N ALA A 148 7.22 -0.39 -7.45
CA ALA A 148 5.88 -0.16 -7.97
C ALA A 148 5.25 -1.42 -8.61
N TYR A 149 6.03 -2.26 -9.27
CA TYR A 149 5.50 -3.46 -9.93
C TYR A 149 5.97 -4.77 -9.28
N GLY A 150 6.91 -4.71 -8.34
CA GLY A 150 7.42 -5.87 -7.62
C GLY A 150 6.92 -5.93 -6.18
N TRP A 151 7.58 -5.23 -5.27
CA TRP A 151 7.30 -5.29 -3.84
C TRP A 151 5.84 -4.99 -3.50
N ALA A 152 5.37 -3.80 -3.84
CA ALA A 152 4.07 -3.32 -3.37
C ALA A 152 2.87 -4.11 -3.96
N PRO A 153 2.82 -4.43 -5.28
CA PRO A 153 1.74 -5.26 -5.82
C PRO A 153 1.77 -6.69 -5.30
N MET A 154 2.96 -7.31 -5.20
CA MET A 154 3.06 -8.69 -4.72
C MET A 154 2.63 -8.80 -3.26
N ALA A 155 3.04 -7.86 -2.39
CA ALA A 155 2.58 -7.80 -1.01
C ALA A 155 1.08 -7.50 -0.93
N GLY A 156 0.60 -6.43 -1.58
CA GLY A 156 -0.79 -5.99 -1.51
C GLY A 156 -1.79 -6.98 -2.11
N LEU A 157 -1.48 -7.57 -3.26
CA LEU A 157 -2.32 -8.61 -3.87
C LEU A 157 -2.27 -9.93 -3.08
N GLY A 158 -1.12 -10.27 -2.48
CA GLY A 158 -1.02 -11.38 -1.54
C GLY A 158 -1.96 -11.20 -0.34
N VAL A 159 -2.02 -9.99 0.21
CA VAL A 159 -2.99 -9.63 1.27
C VAL A 159 -4.43 -9.72 0.76
N ALA A 160 -4.73 -9.21 -0.44
CA ALA A 160 -6.08 -9.27 -1.01
C ALA A 160 -6.54 -10.71 -1.25
N LEU A 161 -5.66 -11.58 -1.74
CA LEU A 161 -5.92 -13.01 -1.93
C LEU A 161 -6.23 -13.73 -0.61
N PHE A 162 -5.66 -13.28 0.51
CA PHE A 162 -5.99 -13.81 1.84
C PHE A 162 -7.31 -13.23 2.38
N VAL A 163 -7.51 -11.92 2.27
CA VAL A 163 -8.62 -11.21 2.94
C VAL A 163 -9.95 -11.39 2.21
N ILE A 164 -9.96 -11.29 0.87
CA ILE A 164 -11.20 -11.31 0.09
C ILE A 164 -11.98 -12.62 0.26
N PRO A 165 -11.41 -13.83 0.06
CA PRO A 165 -12.13 -15.08 0.23
C PRO A 165 -12.65 -15.27 1.65
N ARG A 166 -11.90 -14.86 2.67
CA ARG A 166 -12.33 -14.93 4.09
C ARG A 166 -13.54 -14.05 4.36
N LEU A 167 -13.54 -12.80 3.89
CA LEU A 167 -14.67 -11.87 4.07
C LEU A 167 -15.90 -12.28 3.27
N LEU A 168 -15.71 -12.97 2.14
CA LEU A 168 -16.78 -13.45 1.29
C LEU A 168 -17.30 -14.85 1.72
N LYS A 169 -16.65 -15.48 2.72
CA LYS A 169 -16.93 -16.84 3.22
C LYS A 169 -16.95 -17.88 2.10
N THR A 170 -16.07 -17.77 1.13
CA THR A 170 -15.99 -18.65 -0.04
C THR A 170 -14.54 -18.94 -0.43
N GLU A 171 -14.30 -20.04 -1.09
CA GLU A 171 -12.99 -20.41 -1.62
C GLU A 171 -12.63 -19.57 -2.83
N LEU A 172 -11.33 -19.36 -3.08
CA LEU A 172 -10.84 -18.67 -4.26
C LEU A 172 -11.18 -19.45 -5.54
N VAL A 173 -11.91 -18.83 -6.43
CA VAL A 173 -12.27 -19.43 -7.73
C VAL A 173 -11.05 -19.43 -8.64
N CYS A 174 -10.77 -20.57 -9.28
CA CYS A 174 -9.71 -20.68 -10.30
C CYS A 174 -8.31 -20.24 -9.83
N ALA A 175 -7.88 -20.58 -8.63
CA ALA A 175 -6.58 -20.20 -8.03
C ALA A 175 -5.37 -20.43 -8.95
N ARG A 176 -5.40 -21.48 -9.82
CA ARG A 176 -4.36 -21.78 -10.79
C ARG A 176 -4.11 -20.66 -11.81
N PHE A 177 -5.14 -19.90 -12.19
CA PHE A 177 -4.98 -18.76 -13.09
C PHE A 177 -4.29 -17.59 -12.39
N ALA A 178 -4.61 -17.34 -11.11
CA ALA A 178 -3.91 -16.33 -10.35
C ALA A 178 -2.42 -16.68 -10.15
N PHE A 179 -2.09 -17.97 -10.02
CA PHE A 179 -0.69 -18.42 -9.96
C PHE A 179 0.05 -18.18 -11.29
N LEU A 180 -0.57 -18.54 -12.42
CA LEU A 180 -0.01 -18.26 -13.76
C LEU A 180 0.12 -16.75 -13.98
N GLY A 181 -0.88 -15.97 -13.57
CA GLY A 181 -0.86 -14.51 -13.64
C GLY A 181 0.32 -13.91 -12.88
N ALA A 182 0.57 -14.38 -11.66
CA ALA A 182 1.72 -13.94 -10.88
C ALA A 182 3.06 -14.33 -11.54
N ALA A 183 3.15 -15.51 -12.12
CA ALA A 183 4.35 -15.94 -12.85
C ALA A 183 4.62 -15.03 -14.07
N LEU A 184 3.58 -14.74 -14.87
CA LEU A 184 3.69 -13.82 -16.01
C LEU A 184 4.04 -12.40 -15.59
N TRP A 185 3.43 -11.90 -14.52
CA TRP A 185 3.73 -10.58 -13.96
C TRP A 185 5.20 -10.46 -13.54
N ASN A 186 5.72 -11.44 -12.81
CA ASN A 186 7.12 -11.46 -12.39
C ASN A 186 8.08 -11.61 -13.57
N ALA A 187 7.73 -12.42 -14.58
CA ALA A 187 8.52 -12.54 -15.82
C ALA A 187 8.57 -11.19 -16.57
N ALA A 188 7.44 -10.49 -16.67
CA ALA A 188 7.37 -9.14 -17.25
C ALA A 188 8.28 -8.16 -16.49
N LEU A 189 8.25 -8.20 -15.16
CA LEU A 189 9.09 -7.32 -14.35
C LEU A 189 10.57 -7.63 -14.52
N ILE A 190 10.97 -8.90 -14.53
CA ILE A 190 12.38 -9.29 -14.80
C ILE A 190 12.82 -8.76 -16.17
N ALA A 191 12.03 -8.99 -17.22
CA ALA A 191 12.31 -8.49 -18.56
C ALA A 191 12.36 -6.96 -18.62
N GLY A 192 11.42 -6.28 -17.94
CA GLY A 192 11.36 -4.82 -17.88
C GLY A 192 12.56 -4.20 -17.18
N LEU A 193 12.93 -4.71 -16.01
CA LEU A 193 14.13 -4.22 -15.29
C LEU A 193 15.41 -4.51 -16.06
N GLY A 194 15.49 -5.67 -16.71
CA GLY A 194 16.60 -6.02 -17.63
C GLY A 194 16.69 -5.03 -18.80
N SER A 195 15.55 -4.68 -19.41
CA SER A 195 15.47 -3.69 -20.49
C SER A 195 15.98 -2.32 -20.03
N ILE A 196 15.52 -1.84 -18.84
CA ILE A 196 15.97 -0.57 -18.24
C ILE A 196 17.49 -0.63 -17.94
N ALA A 197 17.99 -1.72 -17.38
CA ALA A 197 19.42 -1.91 -17.13
C ALA A 197 20.24 -1.83 -18.41
N TYR A 198 19.74 -2.37 -19.50
CA TYR A 198 20.36 -2.28 -20.82
C TYR A 198 20.26 -0.89 -21.44
N GLY A 199 19.34 -0.04 -20.97
CA GLY A 199 19.14 1.34 -21.43
C GLY A 199 17.97 1.53 -22.38
N VAL A 200 17.06 0.56 -22.43
CA VAL A 200 15.82 0.63 -23.23
C VAL A 200 14.64 0.83 -22.30
N GLY A 201 13.91 1.93 -22.49
CA GLY A 201 12.72 2.27 -21.70
C GLY A 201 11.90 3.35 -22.40
N ASP A 202 10.64 3.50 -22.00
CA ASP A 202 9.70 4.45 -22.63
C ASP A 202 9.84 5.88 -22.10
N GLY A 203 10.67 6.15 -21.10
CA GLY A 203 10.95 7.48 -20.57
C GLY A 203 9.76 8.18 -19.89
N LEU A 204 8.72 7.43 -19.52
CA LEU A 204 7.55 7.90 -18.80
C LEU A 204 7.70 7.55 -17.32
N GLU A 205 7.69 8.53 -16.43
CA GLU A 205 7.87 8.28 -14.98
C GLU A 205 6.79 7.33 -14.44
N TRP A 206 7.20 6.26 -13.74
CA TRP A 206 6.36 5.16 -13.26
C TRP A 206 5.80 4.23 -14.35
N LEU A 207 6.14 4.46 -15.61
CA LEU A 207 5.73 3.69 -16.78
C LEU A 207 6.93 3.47 -17.73
N GLU A 208 8.13 3.32 -17.18
CA GLU A 208 9.38 3.28 -17.96
C GLU A 208 9.60 1.96 -18.68
N ILE A 209 8.94 0.88 -18.26
CA ILE A 209 9.06 -0.43 -18.93
C ILE A 209 8.49 -0.33 -20.35
N PRO A 210 9.17 -0.85 -21.38
CA PRO A 210 8.68 -0.80 -22.75
C PRO A 210 7.31 -1.44 -22.91
N TRP A 211 6.42 -0.78 -23.66
CA TRP A 211 5.02 -1.21 -23.83
C TRP A 211 4.85 -2.64 -24.36
N GLN A 212 5.83 -3.18 -25.11
CA GLN A 212 5.81 -4.56 -25.58
C GLN A 212 5.84 -5.57 -24.44
N ILE A 213 6.55 -5.23 -23.36
CA ILE A 213 6.63 -6.04 -22.14
C ILE A 213 5.36 -5.87 -21.32
N ASP A 214 4.74 -4.69 -21.37
CA ASP A 214 3.52 -4.38 -20.62
C ASP A 214 2.34 -5.28 -20.99
N ILE A 215 2.33 -5.86 -22.18
CA ILE A 215 1.34 -6.87 -22.58
C ILE A 215 1.31 -8.04 -21.59
N LEU A 216 2.48 -8.47 -21.11
CA LEU A 216 2.58 -9.53 -20.09
C LEU A 216 2.06 -9.06 -18.73
N PHE A 217 2.26 -7.79 -18.36
CA PHE A 217 1.65 -7.22 -17.15
C PHE A 217 0.13 -7.20 -17.22
N VAL A 218 -0.44 -6.79 -18.36
CA VAL A 218 -1.90 -6.77 -18.59
C VAL A 218 -2.48 -8.18 -18.49
N LEU A 219 -1.86 -9.15 -19.17
CA LEU A 219 -2.29 -10.55 -19.10
C LEU A 219 -2.13 -11.13 -17.69
N GLY A 220 -0.99 -10.89 -17.05
CA GLY A 220 -0.72 -11.34 -15.68
C GLY A 220 -1.72 -10.73 -14.69
N GLY A 221 -1.95 -9.42 -14.79
CA GLY A 221 -2.93 -8.70 -13.97
C GLY A 221 -4.36 -9.20 -14.14
N ALA A 222 -4.78 -9.46 -15.38
CA ALA A 222 -6.09 -10.05 -15.67
C ALA A 222 -6.25 -11.44 -15.06
N LEU A 223 -5.23 -12.30 -15.18
CA LEU A 223 -5.23 -13.64 -14.61
C LEU A 223 -5.21 -13.65 -13.07
N ILE A 224 -4.75 -12.57 -12.42
CA ILE A 224 -4.86 -12.39 -10.97
C ILE A 224 -6.22 -11.80 -10.60
N GLY A 225 -6.67 -10.78 -11.33
CA GLY A 225 -7.88 -10.01 -11.01
C GLY A 225 -9.18 -10.79 -11.26
N VAL A 226 -9.26 -11.51 -12.40
CA VAL A 226 -10.47 -12.27 -12.77
C VAL A 226 -10.86 -13.31 -11.71
N PRO A 227 -9.98 -14.17 -11.18
CA PRO A 227 -10.29 -15.05 -10.06
C PRO A 227 -10.88 -14.34 -8.85
N LEU A 228 -10.36 -13.17 -8.46
CA LEU A 228 -10.87 -12.39 -7.33
C LEU A 228 -12.26 -11.81 -7.62
N VAL A 229 -12.51 -11.31 -8.83
CA VAL A 229 -13.84 -10.84 -9.26
C VAL A 229 -14.85 -11.98 -9.29
N LEU A 230 -14.48 -13.14 -9.81
CA LEU A 230 -15.34 -14.34 -9.80
C LEU A 230 -15.62 -14.82 -8.36
N THR A 231 -14.63 -14.72 -7.47
CA THR A 231 -14.82 -15.03 -6.05
C THR A 231 -15.80 -14.06 -5.40
N LEU A 232 -15.74 -12.77 -5.74
CA LEU A 232 -16.69 -11.76 -5.30
C LEU A 232 -18.11 -12.06 -5.82
N ALA A 233 -18.24 -12.50 -7.07
CA ALA A 233 -19.52 -12.89 -7.65
C ALA A 233 -20.14 -14.12 -6.92
N ASN A 234 -19.31 -15.05 -6.46
CA ASN A 234 -19.71 -16.26 -5.74
C ASN A 234 -19.80 -16.09 -4.21
N ARG A 235 -19.84 -14.85 -3.71
CA ARG A 235 -19.88 -14.56 -2.28
C ARG A 235 -21.08 -15.22 -1.58
N LYS A 236 -20.85 -15.64 -0.35
CA LYS A 236 -21.89 -16.22 0.54
C LYS A 236 -22.40 -15.21 1.57
N VAL A 237 -21.98 -13.97 1.48
CA VAL A 237 -22.39 -12.87 2.36
C VAL A 237 -23.24 -11.86 1.59
N ARG A 238 -24.23 -11.30 2.25
CA ARG A 238 -25.05 -10.22 1.68
C ARG A 238 -24.35 -8.88 1.77
N HIS A 239 -23.75 -8.58 2.92
CA HIS A 239 -23.12 -7.31 3.22
C HIS A 239 -21.61 -7.41 2.95
N LEU A 240 -21.09 -6.46 2.16
CA LEU A 240 -19.66 -6.40 1.86
C LEU A 240 -18.98 -5.48 2.87
N TYR A 241 -18.01 -6.01 3.59
CA TYR A 241 -17.18 -5.21 4.49
C TYR A 241 -16.33 -4.19 3.71
N VAL A 242 -16.04 -3.05 4.33
CA VAL A 242 -15.33 -1.93 3.67
C VAL A 242 -14.00 -2.34 3.03
N SER A 243 -13.27 -3.30 3.59
CA SER A 243 -12.04 -3.81 2.98
C SER A 243 -12.27 -4.43 1.60
N VAL A 244 -13.42 -5.08 1.38
CA VAL A 244 -13.79 -5.63 0.06
C VAL A 244 -14.07 -4.51 -0.94
N TRP A 245 -14.67 -3.39 -0.51
CA TRP A 245 -14.87 -2.22 -1.35
C TRP A 245 -13.54 -1.64 -1.82
N TYR A 246 -12.62 -1.38 -0.89
CA TYR A 246 -11.30 -0.85 -1.24
C TYR A 246 -10.50 -1.77 -2.15
N MET A 247 -10.39 -3.07 -1.82
CA MET A 247 -9.66 -4.04 -2.64
C MET A 247 -10.31 -4.28 -4.01
N GLY A 248 -11.64 -4.42 -4.04
CA GLY A 248 -12.39 -4.62 -5.29
C GLY A 248 -12.23 -3.44 -6.26
N CYS A 249 -12.31 -2.22 -5.74
CA CYS A 249 -12.08 -1.02 -6.55
C CYS A 249 -10.62 -0.89 -7.00
N ALA A 250 -9.64 -1.23 -6.16
CA ALA A 250 -8.23 -1.24 -6.56
C ALA A 250 -7.98 -2.16 -7.76
N LEU A 251 -8.59 -3.36 -7.75
CA LEU A 251 -8.50 -4.32 -8.87
C LEU A 251 -9.15 -3.80 -10.16
N PHE A 252 -10.15 -2.93 -10.06
CA PHE A 252 -10.78 -2.28 -11.21
C PHE A 252 -9.99 -1.05 -11.68
N TRP A 253 -9.56 -0.19 -10.75
CA TRP A 253 -8.89 1.07 -11.11
C TRP A 253 -7.53 0.84 -11.74
N PHE A 254 -6.71 -0.07 -11.19
CA PHE A 254 -5.36 -0.27 -11.71
C PHE A 254 -5.31 -0.58 -13.22
N PRO A 255 -6.04 -1.59 -13.76
CA PRO A 255 -5.99 -1.86 -15.19
C PRO A 255 -6.51 -0.68 -16.04
N VAL A 256 -7.53 0.05 -15.58
CA VAL A 256 -8.04 1.23 -16.30
C VAL A 256 -6.98 2.33 -16.35
N LEU A 257 -6.35 2.64 -15.22
CA LEU A 257 -5.30 3.64 -15.13
C LEU A 257 -4.11 3.28 -16.04
N PHE A 258 -3.66 2.04 -15.94
CA PHE A 258 -2.51 1.53 -16.69
C PHE A 258 -2.76 1.53 -18.20
N LEU A 259 -3.87 0.95 -18.63
CA LEU A 259 -4.21 0.87 -20.06
C LEU A 259 -4.40 2.27 -20.67
N VAL A 260 -5.13 3.17 -19.99
CA VAL A 260 -5.38 4.52 -20.52
C VAL A 260 -4.09 5.31 -20.65
N ALA A 261 -3.18 5.22 -19.69
CA ALA A 261 -1.94 6.00 -19.71
C ALA A 261 -0.87 5.42 -20.65
N LYS A 262 -0.88 4.10 -20.88
CA LYS A 262 0.22 3.39 -21.54
C LYS A 262 -0.05 2.98 -22.99
N VAL A 263 -1.28 3.20 -23.52
CA VAL A 263 -1.58 2.84 -24.92
C VAL A 263 -0.65 3.58 -25.88
N PRO A 264 0.16 2.85 -26.69
CA PRO A 264 1.17 3.47 -27.53
C PRO A 264 0.59 4.38 -28.60
N GLY A 265 1.20 5.55 -28.82
CA GLY A 265 0.87 6.47 -29.89
C GLY A 265 -0.42 7.29 -29.71
N VAL A 266 -1.15 7.08 -28.62
CA VAL A 266 -2.40 7.84 -28.33
C VAL A 266 -2.09 9.22 -27.76
N HIS A 267 -1.23 9.31 -26.77
CA HIS A 267 -0.88 10.58 -26.11
C HIS A 267 0.43 11.13 -26.65
N LYS A 268 0.50 12.45 -26.84
CA LYS A 268 1.68 13.13 -27.38
C LYS A 268 1.92 14.47 -26.68
N GLY A 269 3.20 14.86 -26.53
CA GLY A 269 3.58 16.16 -25.99
C GLY A 269 3.03 16.41 -24.58
N VAL A 270 2.46 17.59 -24.35
CA VAL A 270 1.88 17.99 -23.05
C VAL A 270 0.76 17.07 -22.59
N GLU A 271 0.00 16.50 -23.52
CA GLU A 271 -1.05 15.53 -23.20
C GLU A 271 -0.45 14.24 -22.62
N GLN A 272 0.68 13.77 -23.17
CA GLN A 272 1.40 12.61 -22.63
C GLN A 272 1.91 12.89 -21.21
N ALA A 273 2.53 14.05 -20.96
CA ALA A 273 2.96 14.44 -19.62
C ALA A 273 1.78 14.49 -18.64
N THR A 274 0.63 14.97 -19.11
CA THR A 274 -0.62 15.00 -18.34
C THR A 274 -1.10 13.59 -17.97
N MET A 275 -1.14 12.67 -18.92
CA MET A 275 -1.60 11.30 -18.69
C MET A 275 -0.60 10.51 -17.88
N ASN A 276 0.70 10.77 -18.04
CA ASN A 276 1.74 10.17 -17.22
C ASN A 276 1.58 10.52 -15.74
N TRP A 277 1.38 11.80 -15.40
CA TRP A 277 1.16 12.20 -14.01
C TRP A 277 -0.25 11.91 -13.49
N TRP A 278 -1.25 11.83 -14.36
CA TRP A 278 -2.54 11.26 -13.99
C TRP A 278 -2.40 9.81 -13.55
N PHE A 279 -1.62 8.98 -14.27
CA PHE A 279 -1.31 7.63 -13.85
C PHE A 279 -0.46 7.61 -12.58
N GLY A 280 0.69 8.29 -12.59
CA GLY A 280 1.68 8.22 -11.51
C GLY A 280 1.09 8.58 -10.15
N HIS A 281 0.23 9.60 -10.11
CA HIS A 281 -0.47 9.96 -8.87
C HIS A 281 -1.64 9.00 -8.56
N ASN A 282 -2.43 8.65 -9.56
CA ASN A 282 -3.62 7.83 -9.33
C ASN A 282 -3.30 6.38 -8.97
N VAL A 283 -2.19 5.79 -9.43
CA VAL A 283 -1.78 4.46 -9.00
C VAL A 283 -1.45 4.43 -7.51
N LEU A 284 -0.91 5.52 -6.96
CA LEU A 284 -0.69 5.65 -5.52
C LEU A 284 -2.01 5.68 -4.74
N GLY A 285 -2.95 6.51 -5.15
CA GLY A 285 -4.18 6.74 -4.40
C GLY A 285 -5.34 5.82 -4.73
N LEU A 286 -5.37 5.20 -5.90
CA LEU A 286 -6.48 4.34 -6.33
C LEU A 286 -6.09 2.85 -6.44
N PHE A 287 -4.81 2.50 -6.19
CA PHE A 287 -4.38 1.12 -6.13
C PHE A 287 -3.67 0.80 -4.81
N TYR A 288 -2.53 1.42 -4.51
CA TYR A 288 -1.78 1.09 -3.29
C TYR A 288 -2.48 1.56 -2.02
N THR A 289 -2.98 2.79 -2.00
CA THR A 289 -3.73 3.32 -0.85
C THR A 289 -4.95 2.48 -0.50
N PRO A 290 -5.84 2.10 -1.45
CA PRO A 290 -6.96 1.22 -1.15
C PRO A 290 -6.54 -0.15 -0.60
N LEU A 291 -5.49 -0.78 -1.14
CA LEU A 291 -5.00 -2.06 -0.64
C LEU A 291 -4.48 -1.93 0.81
N ALA A 292 -3.75 -0.85 1.12
CA ALA A 292 -3.24 -0.61 2.46
C ALA A 292 -4.35 -0.21 3.45
N LEU A 293 -5.28 0.66 3.07
CA LEU A 293 -6.43 1.03 3.92
C LEU A 293 -7.33 -0.18 4.20
N ALA A 294 -7.60 -1.01 3.18
CA ALA A 294 -8.34 -2.26 3.35
C ALA A 294 -7.66 -3.19 4.36
N SER A 295 -6.34 -3.25 4.33
CA SER A 295 -5.54 -4.01 5.28
C SER A 295 -5.71 -3.48 6.71
N ILE A 296 -5.64 -2.16 6.90
CA ILE A 296 -5.85 -1.55 8.23
C ILE A 296 -7.26 -1.87 8.73
N TYR A 297 -8.29 -1.65 7.91
CA TYR A 297 -9.68 -1.93 8.27
C TYR A 297 -9.94 -3.40 8.58
N TYR A 298 -9.14 -4.32 8.03
CA TYR A 298 -9.24 -5.74 8.34
C TYR A 298 -8.45 -6.11 9.62
N PHE A 299 -7.14 -5.83 9.65
CA PHE A 299 -6.27 -6.38 10.69
C PHE A 299 -6.42 -5.67 12.03
N LEU A 300 -6.61 -4.33 12.04
CA LEU A 300 -6.72 -3.59 13.29
C LEU A 300 -7.89 -4.09 14.15
N PRO A 301 -9.16 -4.17 13.63
CA PRO A 301 -10.27 -4.70 14.40
C PRO A 301 -10.06 -6.16 14.85
N LYS A 302 -9.46 -6.98 13.98
CA LYS A 302 -9.18 -8.40 14.29
C LYS A 302 -8.18 -8.53 15.43
N VAL A 303 -7.09 -7.77 15.41
CA VAL A 303 -6.06 -7.82 16.45
C VAL A 303 -6.60 -7.40 17.80
N ILE A 304 -7.48 -6.39 17.86
CA ILE A 304 -8.01 -5.90 19.15
C ILE A 304 -9.35 -6.56 19.54
N GLY A 305 -9.93 -7.39 18.68
CA GLY A 305 -11.20 -8.06 18.93
C GLY A 305 -12.40 -7.10 18.99
N ARG A 306 -12.30 -5.91 18.35
CA ARG A 306 -13.32 -4.86 18.42
C ARG A 306 -13.67 -4.38 17.01
N PRO A 307 -14.99 -4.32 16.65
CA PRO A 307 -15.42 -3.72 15.39
C PRO A 307 -14.97 -2.26 15.25
N VAL A 308 -14.85 -1.78 14.01
CA VAL A 308 -14.59 -0.36 13.74
C VAL A 308 -15.65 0.50 14.42
N GLN A 309 -15.22 1.59 15.03
CA GLN A 309 -16.11 2.45 15.83
C GLN A 309 -17.26 3.03 14.99
N SER A 310 -16.96 3.45 13.74
CA SER A 310 -17.97 3.98 12.85
C SER A 310 -17.84 3.39 11.45
N TYR A 311 -18.77 2.53 11.08
CA TYR A 311 -18.82 1.99 9.72
C TYR A 311 -19.14 3.09 8.68
N ASN A 312 -19.95 4.09 9.07
CA ASN A 312 -20.27 5.23 8.20
C ASN A 312 -19.04 6.08 7.87
N LEU A 313 -18.13 6.31 8.83
CA LEU A 313 -16.87 6.99 8.56
C LEU A 313 -15.97 6.18 7.64
N SER A 314 -16.00 4.85 7.73
CA SER A 314 -15.24 4.01 6.78
C SER A 314 -15.77 4.11 5.35
N LEU A 315 -17.08 4.20 5.18
CA LEU A 315 -17.71 4.42 3.87
C LEU A 315 -17.48 5.85 3.35
N LEU A 316 -17.55 6.86 4.23
CA LEU A 316 -17.20 8.24 3.85
C LEU A 316 -15.75 8.33 3.39
N GLY A 317 -14.83 7.66 4.07
CA GLY A 317 -13.42 7.55 3.66
C GLY A 317 -13.27 6.93 2.29
N PHE A 318 -13.96 5.81 2.03
CA PHE A 318 -13.94 5.14 0.73
C PHE A 318 -14.51 6.00 -0.41
N TRP A 319 -15.74 6.50 -0.24
CA TRP A 319 -16.41 7.28 -1.28
C TRP A 319 -15.75 8.64 -1.51
N GLY A 320 -15.24 9.28 -0.45
CA GLY A 320 -14.48 10.51 -0.56
C GLY A 320 -13.19 10.30 -1.38
N LEU A 321 -12.46 9.22 -1.12
CA LEU A 321 -11.30 8.83 -1.92
C LEU A 321 -11.70 8.61 -3.39
N ALA A 322 -12.70 7.77 -3.63
CA ALA A 322 -13.15 7.42 -4.97
C ALA A 322 -13.59 8.64 -5.79
N PHE A 323 -14.23 9.61 -5.13
CA PHE A 323 -14.79 10.80 -5.79
C PHE A 323 -13.74 11.88 -6.05
N PHE A 324 -12.86 12.17 -5.07
CA PHE A 324 -11.94 13.30 -5.18
C PHE A 324 -10.61 12.94 -5.82
N TYR A 325 -10.14 11.69 -5.74
CA TYR A 325 -8.77 11.37 -6.11
C TYR A 325 -8.47 11.41 -7.61
N GLY A 326 -9.47 11.27 -8.47
CA GLY A 326 -9.28 11.02 -9.89
C GLY A 326 -8.51 12.08 -10.69
N GLN A 327 -8.43 13.33 -10.21
CA GLN A 327 -7.74 14.44 -10.90
C GLN A 327 -6.62 15.08 -10.07
N VAL A 328 -6.29 14.53 -8.92
CA VAL A 328 -5.30 15.08 -7.99
C VAL A 328 -3.92 15.22 -8.64
N GLY A 329 -3.52 14.29 -9.51
CA GLY A 329 -2.19 14.27 -10.15
C GLY A 329 -1.83 15.48 -11.01
N GLY A 330 -2.79 16.32 -11.39
CA GLY A 330 -2.52 17.54 -12.17
C GLY A 330 -1.69 18.60 -11.44
N HIS A 331 -1.59 18.55 -10.12
CA HIS A 331 -0.75 19.47 -9.35
C HIS A 331 0.76 19.24 -9.59
N HIS A 332 1.17 18.07 -10.08
CA HIS A 332 2.56 17.83 -10.50
C HIS A 332 2.96 18.63 -11.76
N LEU A 333 2.01 19.25 -12.44
CA LEU A 333 2.22 20.02 -13.64
C LEU A 333 2.06 21.54 -13.42
N ILE A 334 2.07 22.00 -12.17
CA ILE A 334 2.06 23.43 -11.83
C ILE A 334 3.31 24.09 -12.43
N GLY A 335 3.10 25.20 -13.14
CA GLY A 335 4.17 25.91 -13.87
C GLY A 335 4.47 25.35 -15.26
N GLY A 336 3.91 24.20 -15.65
CA GLY A 336 4.01 23.64 -16.98
C GLY A 336 2.98 24.24 -17.98
N PRO A 337 3.10 23.94 -19.28
CA PRO A 337 2.23 24.47 -20.32
C PRO A 337 0.87 23.74 -20.38
N VAL A 338 0.17 23.68 -19.25
CA VAL A 338 -1.15 23.05 -19.10
C VAL A 338 -2.20 24.10 -18.77
N PRO A 339 -3.47 23.90 -19.16
CA PRO A 339 -4.54 24.86 -18.89
C PRO A 339 -4.70 25.16 -17.39
N GLY A 340 -4.80 26.43 -17.03
CA GLY A 340 -4.88 26.89 -15.63
C GLY A 340 -6.06 26.30 -14.85
N TRP A 341 -7.22 26.08 -15.53
CA TRP A 341 -8.39 25.46 -14.91
C TRP A 341 -8.12 24.02 -14.45
N LYS A 342 -7.31 23.27 -15.21
CA LYS A 342 -6.94 21.89 -14.89
C LYS A 342 -6.09 21.80 -13.61
N VAL A 343 -5.10 22.69 -13.51
CA VAL A 343 -4.28 22.83 -12.30
C VAL A 343 -5.14 23.23 -11.11
N THR A 344 -6.06 24.18 -11.31
CA THR A 344 -6.98 24.64 -10.25
C THR A 344 -7.89 23.51 -9.76
N LEU A 345 -8.48 22.74 -10.69
CA LEU A 345 -9.30 21.57 -10.37
C LEU A 345 -8.51 20.55 -9.55
N SER A 346 -7.27 20.27 -9.96
CA SER A 346 -6.39 19.35 -9.25
C SER A 346 -6.09 19.82 -7.81
N ILE A 347 -5.80 21.11 -7.63
CA ILE A 347 -5.56 21.68 -6.30
C ILE A 347 -6.81 21.56 -5.41
N VAL A 348 -7.99 21.91 -5.96
CA VAL A 348 -9.26 21.80 -5.21
C VAL A 348 -9.49 20.36 -4.76
N GLN A 349 -9.31 19.39 -5.64
CA GLN A 349 -9.50 17.98 -5.30
C GLN A 349 -8.44 17.50 -4.30
N SER A 350 -7.19 17.97 -4.40
CA SER A 350 -6.14 17.67 -3.40
C SER A 350 -6.52 18.15 -2.01
N ILE A 351 -7.14 19.32 -1.89
CA ILE A 351 -7.64 19.84 -0.60
C ILE A 351 -8.88 19.06 -0.13
N MET A 352 -9.78 18.69 -1.04
CA MET A 352 -10.95 17.88 -0.69
C MET A 352 -10.58 16.48 -0.17
N MET A 353 -9.39 15.98 -0.48
CA MET A 353 -8.86 14.73 0.09
C MET A 353 -8.69 14.78 1.61
N ILE A 354 -8.63 15.95 2.23
CA ILE A 354 -8.61 16.09 3.70
C ILE A 354 -9.85 15.43 4.32
N VAL A 355 -11.01 15.48 3.66
CA VAL A 355 -12.26 14.88 4.17
C VAL A 355 -12.15 13.37 4.40
N PRO A 356 -11.83 12.53 3.39
CA PRO A 356 -11.67 11.08 3.62
C PRO A 356 -10.51 10.74 4.56
N VAL A 357 -9.44 11.53 4.57
CA VAL A 357 -8.29 11.35 5.47
C VAL A 357 -8.70 11.58 6.93
N VAL A 358 -9.42 12.66 7.23
CA VAL A 358 -9.93 12.94 8.58
C VAL A 358 -10.95 11.87 9.01
N ALA A 359 -11.85 11.46 8.11
CA ALA A 359 -12.81 10.40 8.39
C ALA A 359 -12.11 9.09 8.79
N PHE A 360 -11.07 8.71 8.05
CA PHE A 360 -10.23 7.56 8.38
C PHE A 360 -9.53 7.74 9.74
N THR A 361 -8.85 8.86 9.93
CA THR A 361 -8.04 9.12 11.14
C THR A 361 -8.88 9.08 12.40
N VAL A 362 -10.03 9.76 12.39
CA VAL A 362 -10.97 9.78 13.52
C VAL A 362 -11.48 8.36 13.81
N ASN A 363 -11.90 7.63 12.77
CA ASN A 363 -12.40 6.27 12.92
C ASN A 363 -11.36 5.32 13.52
N GLN A 364 -10.11 5.37 13.03
CA GLN A 364 -9.03 4.52 13.55
C GLN A 364 -8.67 4.87 15.00
N TYR A 365 -8.56 6.17 15.31
CA TYR A 365 -8.31 6.61 16.68
C TYR A 365 -9.40 6.12 17.64
N GLN A 366 -10.68 6.35 17.30
CA GLN A 366 -11.81 5.91 18.13
C GLN A 366 -11.89 4.37 18.26
N THR A 367 -11.49 3.64 17.20
CA THR A 367 -11.43 2.17 17.24
C THR A 367 -10.33 1.69 18.20
N LEU A 368 -9.18 2.37 18.24
CA LEU A 368 -8.05 2.07 19.14
C LEU A 368 -8.22 2.59 20.56
N GLU A 369 -9.17 3.51 20.79
CA GLU A 369 -9.38 4.10 22.10
C GLU A 369 -9.63 3.03 23.17
N GLY A 370 -8.90 3.12 24.28
CA GLY A 370 -8.88 2.11 25.34
C GLY A 370 -8.01 0.87 25.04
N HIS A 371 -7.49 0.71 23.82
CA HIS A 371 -6.68 -0.45 23.39
C HIS A 371 -5.24 -0.08 22.99
N LEU A 372 -4.80 1.14 23.22
CA LEU A 372 -3.44 1.60 22.87
C LEU A 372 -2.34 0.77 23.55
N GLY A 373 -2.60 0.17 24.71
CA GLY A 373 -1.70 -0.77 25.36
C GLY A 373 -1.34 -2.00 24.50
N ALA A 374 -2.22 -2.38 23.57
CA ALA A 374 -1.99 -3.49 22.64
C ALA A 374 -0.81 -3.24 21.68
N LEU A 375 -0.50 -1.98 21.35
CA LEU A 375 0.68 -1.60 20.56
C LEU A 375 1.98 -2.12 21.17
N ARG A 376 2.03 -2.28 22.50
CA ARG A 376 3.21 -2.80 23.19
C ARG A 376 3.49 -4.27 22.89
N TYR A 377 2.46 -5.06 22.66
CA TYR A 377 2.53 -6.52 22.55
C TYR A 377 2.27 -7.06 21.16
N SER A 378 1.55 -6.31 20.32
CA SER A 378 1.19 -6.72 18.97
C SER A 378 2.16 -6.16 17.92
N PRO A 379 3.00 -6.98 17.30
CA PRO A 379 3.81 -6.59 16.15
C PRO A 379 2.95 -6.08 14.99
N THR A 380 1.88 -6.78 14.65
CA THR A 380 0.94 -6.38 13.59
C THR A 380 0.41 -4.98 13.83
N LEU A 381 -0.09 -4.72 15.04
CA LEU A 381 -0.70 -3.44 15.37
C LEU A 381 0.32 -2.28 15.37
N ARG A 382 1.58 -2.53 15.77
CA ARG A 382 2.64 -1.51 15.69
C ARG A 382 2.86 -1.02 14.26
N PHE A 383 3.06 -1.94 13.32
CA PHE A 383 3.28 -1.61 11.91
C PHE A 383 2.05 -0.94 11.29
N ILE A 384 0.86 -1.50 11.53
CA ILE A 384 -0.40 -1.00 10.97
C ILE A 384 -0.77 0.34 11.59
N GLY A 385 -0.61 0.51 12.90
CA GLY A 385 -0.92 1.76 13.60
C GLY A 385 0.01 2.90 13.17
N LEU A 386 1.32 2.63 13.07
CA LEU A 386 2.27 3.62 12.55
C LEU A 386 1.99 3.92 11.07
N GLY A 387 1.72 2.90 10.24
CA GLY A 387 1.35 3.09 8.84
C GLY A 387 0.10 3.94 8.67
N GLY A 388 -0.93 3.74 9.50
CA GLY A 388 -2.13 4.60 9.52
C GLY A 388 -1.85 6.05 9.90
N LEU A 389 -0.94 6.28 10.86
CA LEU A 389 -0.47 7.62 11.22
C LEU A 389 0.29 8.27 10.04
N MET A 390 1.16 7.50 9.38
CA MET A 390 1.90 7.98 8.20
C MET A 390 0.99 8.26 7.01
N TYR A 391 -0.12 7.51 6.84
CA TYR A 391 -1.16 7.84 5.86
C TYR A 391 -1.72 9.24 6.10
N THR A 392 -2.09 9.53 7.34
CA THR A 392 -2.61 10.85 7.71
C THR A 392 -1.58 11.94 7.44
N ALA A 393 -0.33 11.74 7.88
CA ALA A 393 0.74 12.70 7.71
C ALA A 393 1.06 12.95 6.22
N SER A 394 1.20 11.88 5.41
CA SER A 394 1.50 12.01 3.98
C SER A 394 0.37 12.66 3.20
N SER A 395 -0.88 12.33 3.51
CA SER A 395 -2.04 12.91 2.83
C SER A 395 -2.20 14.40 3.12
N LEU A 396 -2.01 14.83 4.38
CA LEU A 396 -2.01 16.24 4.75
C LEU A 396 -0.85 16.98 4.10
N GLN A 397 0.37 16.42 4.13
CA GLN A 397 1.54 16.99 3.47
C GLN A 397 1.28 17.19 1.96
N GLY A 398 0.76 16.17 1.26
CA GLY A 398 0.45 16.26 -0.17
C GLY A 398 -0.63 17.29 -0.50
N SER A 399 -1.65 17.43 0.35
CA SER A 399 -2.68 18.46 0.18
C SER A 399 -2.08 19.87 0.30
N PHE A 400 -1.16 20.10 1.25
CA PHE A 400 -0.45 21.38 1.37
C PHE A 400 0.52 21.60 0.21
N GLU A 401 1.26 20.59 -0.21
CA GLU A 401 2.23 20.65 -1.31
C GLU A 401 1.54 20.96 -2.66
N ALA A 402 0.26 20.62 -2.80
CA ALA A 402 -0.54 20.98 -3.97
C ALA A 402 -0.87 22.49 -4.05
N LEU A 403 -0.80 23.24 -2.95
CA LEU A 403 -1.06 24.68 -2.96
C LEU A 403 0.04 25.42 -3.75
N ARG A 404 -0.35 26.35 -4.65
CA ARG A 404 0.62 27.09 -5.49
C ARG A 404 1.72 27.78 -4.68
N SER A 405 1.37 28.36 -3.53
CA SER A 405 2.32 29.06 -2.64
C SER A 405 3.38 28.16 -2.00
N ILE A 406 3.03 26.89 -1.78
CA ILE A 406 3.95 25.86 -1.25
C ILE A 406 4.69 25.20 -2.41
N ASN A 407 3.94 24.83 -3.47
CA ASN A 407 4.46 24.12 -4.63
C ASN A 407 5.60 24.89 -5.33
N VAL A 408 5.54 26.22 -5.38
CA VAL A 408 6.61 27.05 -5.96
C VAL A 408 7.96 26.82 -5.28
N VAL A 409 7.96 26.44 -4.00
CA VAL A 409 9.20 26.12 -3.25
C VAL A 409 9.54 24.63 -3.37
N THR A 410 8.55 23.74 -3.31
CA THR A 410 8.78 22.30 -3.16
C THR A 410 8.91 21.56 -4.49
N HIS A 411 8.36 22.10 -5.58
CA HIS A 411 8.37 21.46 -6.90
C HIS A 411 9.81 21.28 -7.42
N PHE A 412 10.11 20.12 -7.96
CA PHE A 412 11.44 19.71 -8.45
C PHE A 412 12.55 19.67 -7.37
N THR A 413 12.18 19.62 -6.10
CA THR A 413 13.13 19.49 -5.00
C THR A 413 13.06 18.12 -4.33
N HIS A 414 13.98 17.85 -3.41
CA HIS A 414 13.97 16.63 -2.59
C HIS A 414 12.78 16.56 -1.62
N PHE A 415 12.04 17.64 -1.42
CA PHE A 415 10.83 17.65 -0.60
C PHE A 415 9.76 16.72 -1.17
N THR A 416 9.54 16.74 -2.48
CA THR A 416 8.59 15.82 -3.16
C THR A 416 9.03 14.36 -3.03
N VAL A 417 10.35 14.11 -3.03
CA VAL A 417 10.88 12.75 -2.80
C VAL A 417 10.61 12.28 -1.36
N ALA A 418 10.72 13.18 -0.36
CA ALA A 418 10.35 12.90 1.02
C ALA A 418 8.87 12.52 1.13
N HIS A 419 7.99 13.31 0.51
CA HIS A 419 6.55 13.08 0.45
C HIS A 419 6.21 11.70 -0.17
N ALA A 420 6.80 11.37 -1.32
CA ALA A 420 6.58 10.09 -1.99
C ALA A 420 6.98 8.90 -1.10
N HIS A 421 8.10 8.99 -0.38
CA HIS A 421 8.54 7.94 0.53
C HIS A 421 7.71 7.88 1.81
N LEU A 422 7.21 9.01 2.32
CA LEU A 422 6.28 9.00 3.44
C LEU A 422 5.01 8.24 3.10
N GLY A 423 4.47 8.40 1.87
CA GLY A 423 3.32 7.67 1.37
C GLY A 423 3.62 6.20 1.07
N MET A 424 4.57 5.93 0.17
CA MET A 424 4.82 4.55 -0.29
C MET A 424 5.53 3.69 0.74
N TYR A 425 6.42 4.27 1.52
CA TYR A 425 7.16 3.52 2.54
C TYR A 425 6.52 3.66 3.92
N GLY A 426 6.40 4.89 4.42
CA GLY A 426 5.88 5.15 5.75
C GLY A 426 4.45 4.66 5.95
N PHE A 427 3.62 4.74 4.92
CA PHE A 427 2.25 4.22 4.97
C PHE A 427 2.14 2.82 4.36
N VAL A 428 2.24 2.69 3.03
CA VAL A 428 1.88 1.45 2.32
C VAL A 428 2.77 0.28 2.75
N THR A 429 4.08 0.47 2.76
CA THR A 429 5.03 -0.61 3.06
C THR A 429 4.94 -1.06 4.52
N LEU A 430 4.83 -0.13 5.49
CA LEU A 430 4.66 -0.52 6.90
C LEU A 430 3.38 -1.31 7.13
N VAL A 431 2.27 -0.91 6.49
CA VAL A 431 1.00 -1.66 6.59
C VAL A 431 1.16 -3.07 6.03
N PHE A 432 1.86 -3.23 4.90
CA PHE A 432 2.08 -4.57 4.34
C PHE A 432 3.02 -5.42 5.19
N PHE A 433 4.04 -4.84 5.84
CA PHE A 433 4.85 -5.58 6.82
C PHE A 433 3.98 -6.12 7.97
N GLY A 434 3.13 -5.30 8.57
CA GLY A 434 2.20 -5.74 9.60
C GLY A 434 1.24 -6.83 9.11
N SER A 435 0.73 -6.70 7.90
CA SER A 435 -0.15 -7.68 7.27
C SER A 435 0.56 -9.03 7.07
N ILE A 436 1.81 -9.01 6.59
CA ILE A 436 2.62 -10.23 6.39
C ILE A 436 2.93 -10.91 7.73
N TYR A 437 3.27 -10.14 8.77
CA TYR A 437 3.46 -10.68 10.12
C TYR A 437 2.22 -11.41 10.64
N PHE A 438 1.03 -10.92 10.32
CA PHE A 438 -0.23 -11.56 10.67
C PHE A 438 -0.54 -12.81 9.83
N ILE A 439 -0.35 -12.72 8.50
CA ILE A 439 -0.81 -13.75 7.55
C ILE A 439 0.10 -14.98 7.55
N VAL A 440 1.43 -14.78 7.53
CA VAL A 440 2.39 -15.88 7.33
C VAL A 440 2.23 -17.01 8.34
N PRO A 441 2.10 -16.76 9.67
CA PRO A 441 1.85 -17.84 10.63
C PRO A 441 0.58 -18.64 10.34
N ARG A 442 -0.46 -17.98 9.82
CA ARG A 442 -1.76 -18.60 9.52
C ARG A 442 -1.70 -19.55 8.34
N ILE A 443 -1.02 -19.14 7.26
CA ILE A 443 -0.93 -19.95 6.03
C ILE A 443 0.13 -21.05 6.13
N THR A 444 1.13 -20.91 7.01
CA THR A 444 2.22 -21.89 7.19
C THR A 444 2.04 -22.79 8.38
N GLY A 445 1.21 -22.43 9.34
CA GLY A 445 1.09 -23.12 10.63
C GLY A 445 2.35 -23.03 11.50
N ARG A 446 3.24 -22.07 11.24
CA ARG A 446 4.52 -21.88 11.94
C ARG A 446 4.57 -20.53 12.62
N GLU A 447 5.24 -20.46 13.77
CA GLU A 447 5.48 -19.20 14.48
C GLU A 447 6.68 -18.46 13.91
N TRP A 448 6.66 -17.14 14.03
CA TRP A 448 7.86 -16.34 13.80
C TRP A 448 8.93 -16.69 14.84
N PRO A 449 10.15 -17.09 14.43
CA PRO A 449 11.15 -17.66 15.34
C PRO A 449 11.62 -16.72 16.46
N SER A 450 11.59 -15.38 16.24
CA SER A 450 12.19 -14.45 17.19
C SER A 450 11.40 -13.13 17.30
N PRO A 451 10.75 -12.84 18.43
CA PRO A 451 10.15 -11.54 18.71
C PRO A 451 11.16 -10.38 18.69
N ALA A 452 12.42 -10.66 19.02
CA ALA A 452 13.49 -9.66 18.98
C ALA A 452 13.78 -9.20 17.55
N LEU A 453 13.77 -10.12 16.56
CA LEU A 453 13.93 -9.77 15.15
C LEU A 453 12.76 -8.94 14.63
N ILE A 454 11.52 -9.20 15.09
CA ILE A 454 10.37 -8.35 14.75
C ILE A 454 10.58 -6.94 15.29
N SER A 455 10.99 -6.80 16.54
CA SER A 455 11.28 -5.49 17.14
C SER A 455 12.45 -4.78 16.45
N ALA A 456 13.52 -5.49 16.12
CA ALA A 456 14.66 -4.94 15.38
C ALA A 456 14.22 -4.43 14.01
N HIS A 457 13.45 -5.23 13.24
CA HIS A 457 12.87 -4.80 11.97
C HIS A 457 12.04 -3.52 12.14
N PHE A 458 11.09 -3.52 13.09
CA PHE A 458 10.23 -2.37 13.32
C PHE A 458 11.02 -1.07 13.59
N TRP A 459 11.98 -1.12 14.52
CA TRP A 459 12.73 0.08 14.89
C TRP A 459 13.70 0.53 13.80
N LEU A 460 14.36 -0.40 13.10
CA LEU A 460 15.26 -0.07 12.00
C LEU A 460 14.52 0.66 10.89
N VAL A 461 13.36 0.15 10.46
CA VAL A 461 12.59 0.77 9.39
C VAL A 461 11.92 2.07 9.85
N THR A 462 11.46 2.15 11.09
CA THR A 462 10.83 3.35 11.65
C THR A 462 11.83 4.50 11.80
N CYS A 463 12.99 4.24 12.40
CA CYS A 463 14.05 5.24 12.51
C CYS A 463 14.61 5.61 11.13
N GLY A 464 14.76 4.61 10.24
CA GLY A 464 15.23 4.82 8.89
C GLY A 464 14.35 5.78 8.09
N ILE A 465 13.03 5.53 8.06
CA ILE A 465 12.10 6.41 7.32
C ILE A 465 11.97 7.79 8.00
N ALA A 466 12.04 7.87 9.32
CA ALA A 466 12.00 9.15 10.02
C ALA A 466 13.21 10.03 9.65
N VAL A 467 14.43 9.49 9.70
CA VAL A 467 15.65 10.21 9.27
C VAL A 467 15.54 10.62 7.80
N TYR A 468 15.10 9.70 6.95
CA TYR A 468 14.95 9.92 5.51
C TYR A 468 14.00 11.08 5.19
N VAL A 469 12.79 11.05 5.74
CA VAL A 469 11.74 12.06 5.46
C VAL A 469 12.12 13.41 6.04
N ILE A 470 12.63 13.46 7.28
CA ILE A 470 13.03 14.73 7.93
C ILE A 470 14.18 15.38 7.15
N ALA A 471 15.22 14.62 6.83
CA ALA A 471 16.37 15.14 6.09
C ALA A 471 15.95 15.71 4.73
N LEU A 472 15.19 14.96 3.94
CA LEU A 472 14.79 15.41 2.61
C LEU A 472 13.73 16.51 2.64
N SER A 473 12.88 16.59 3.66
CA SER A 473 11.93 17.71 3.80
C SER A 473 12.67 19.01 4.09
N ILE A 474 13.65 19.00 4.98
CA ILE A 474 14.46 20.18 5.28
C ILE A 474 15.34 20.54 4.09
N GLY A 475 16.11 19.57 3.58
CA GLY A 475 17.03 19.80 2.45
C GLY A 475 16.31 20.25 1.18
N GLY A 476 15.12 19.65 0.88
CA GLY A 476 14.30 20.03 -0.26
C GLY A 476 13.69 21.43 -0.13
N TRP A 477 13.28 21.83 1.07
CA TRP A 477 12.81 23.19 1.32
C TRP A 477 13.93 24.23 1.13
N LEU A 478 15.12 23.98 1.67
CA LEU A 478 16.28 24.85 1.49
C LEU A 478 16.72 24.90 0.02
N GLN A 479 16.70 23.78 -0.68
CA GLN A 479 16.94 23.69 -2.12
C GLN A 479 16.00 24.61 -2.90
N GLY A 480 14.68 24.51 -2.64
CA GLY A 480 13.69 25.33 -3.31
C GLY A 480 13.85 26.83 -3.03
N LYS A 481 14.21 27.20 -1.80
CA LYS A 481 14.51 28.58 -1.45
C LYS A 481 15.73 29.11 -2.23
N ALA A 482 16.81 28.31 -2.34
CA ALA A 482 17.98 28.65 -3.11
C ALA A 482 17.69 28.76 -4.62
N MET A 483 16.85 27.88 -5.16
CA MET A 483 16.44 27.91 -6.57
C MET A 483 15.57 29.12 -6.92
N LEU A 484 14.86 29.69 -5.97
CA LEU A 484 14.01 30.88 -6.15
C LEU A 484 14.82 32.20 -6.04
N ASP A 485 16.02 32.16 -5.51
CA ASP A 485 16.88 33.33 -5.39
C ASP A 485 17.73 33.47 -6.64
N ALA A 486 17.43 34.48 -7.47
CA ALA A 486 18.14 34.77 -8.72
C ALA A 486 19.61 35.13 -8.53
N SER A 487 20.04 35.50 -7.32
CA SER A 487 21.44 35.79 -6.98
C SER A 487 22.28 34.56 -6.68
N VAL A 488 21.62 33.40 -6.44
CA VAL A 488 22.25 32.12 -6.10
C VAL A 488 22.51 31.32 -7.38
N PRO A 489 23.75 30.94 -7.72
CA PRO A 489 24.03 30.05 -8.83
C PRO A 489 23.36 28.68 -8.64
N PHE A 490 22.87 28.06 -9.72
CA PHE A 490 22.17 26.75 -9.65
C PHE A 490 22.98 25.69 -8.91
N ILE A 491 24.29 25.63 -9.10
CA ILE A 491 25.14 24.64 -8.43
C ILE A 491 25.11 24.78 -6.89
N GLU A 492 24.93 25.99 -6.36
CA GLU A 492 24.81 26.19 -4.92
C GLU A 492 23.49 25.64 -4.38
N SER A 493 22.41 25.70 -5.18
CA SER A 493 21.15 25.05 -4.82
C SER A 493 21.28 23.51 -4.71
N MET A 494 22.25 22.92 -5.42
CA MET A 494 22.59 21.51 -5.28
C MET A 494 23.49 21.26 -4.06
N ARG A 495 24.51 22.10 -3.85
CA ARG A 495 25.43 21.96 -2.72
C ARG A 495 24.76 22.05 -1.36
N VAL A 496 23.74 22.90 -1.20
CA VAL A 496 22.98 23.03 0.03
C VAL A 496 22.26 21.73 0.42
N THR A 497 22.00 20.83 -0.55
CA THR A 497 21.33 19.55 -0.29
C THR A 497 22.27 18.44 0.17
N LEU A 498 23.58 18.53 -0.04
CA LEU A 498 24.53 17.44 0.20
C LEU A 498 24.44 16.83 1.61
N PRO A 499 24.43 17.59 2.71
CA PRO A 499 24.34 17.01 4.06
C PRO A 499 23.04 16.21 4.27
N TYR A 500 21.96 16.65 3.63
CA TYR A 500 20.65 15.99 3.71
C TYR A 500 20.57 14.74 2.83
N LEU A 501 21.32 14.69 1.73
CA LEU A 501 21.47 13.49 0.89
C LEU A 501 22.30 12.43 1.58
N GLU A 502 23.35 12.80 2.29
CA GLU A 502 24.13 11.90 3.15
C GLU A 502 23.25 11.35 4.29
N ALA A 503 22.51 12.20 5.01
CA ALA A 503 21.57 11.80 6.04
C ALA A 503 20.46 10.88 5.48
N ARG A 504 19.95 11.17 4.27
CA ARG A 504 19.04 10.28 3.53
C ARG A 504 19.64 8.89 3.34
N THR A 505 20.91 8.81 2.96
CA THR A 505 21.60 7.52 2.75
C THR A 505 21.74 6.74 4.06
N VAL A 506 21.99 7.42 5.20
CA VAL A 506 21.94 6.79 6.52
C VAL A 506 20.55 6.22 6.81
N GLY A 507 19.50 7.02 6.61
CA GLY A 507 18.11 6.55 6.77
C GLY A 507 17.79 5.36 5.86
N GLY A 508 18.21 5.43 4.59
CA GLY A 508 18.07 4.35 3.61
C GLY A 508 18.80 3.08 4.03
N SER A 509 20.01 3.20 4.57
CA SER A 509 20.80 2.06 5.08
C SER A 509 20.12 1.36 6.25
N LEU A 510 19.51 2.13 7.18
CA LEU A 510 18.72 1.56 8.28
C LEU A 510 17.50 0.78 7.75
N MET A 511 16.79 1.34 6.75
CA MET A 511 15.65 0.65 6.12
C MET A 511 16.11 -0.66 5.46
N VAL A 512 17.19 -0.63 4.67
CA VAL A 512 17.75 -1.83 4.02
C VAL A 512 18.15 -2.88 5.05
N LEU A 513 18.81 -2.49 6.15
CA LEU A 513 19.16 -3.40 7.24
C LEU A 513 17.89 -4.02 7.86
N GLY A 514 16.84 -3.22 8.07
CA GLY A 514 15.54 -3.71 8.51
C GLY A 514 14.94 -4.75 7.55
N HIS A 515 15.01 -4.50 6.24
CA HIS A 515 14.54 -5.45 5.22
C HIS A 515 15.34 -6.75 5.23
N LEU A 516 16.65 -6.68 5.40
CA LEU A 516 17.50 -7.88 5.54
C LEU A 516 17.14 -8.68 6.79
N VAL A 517 16.88 -8.02 7.92
CA VAL A 517 16.37 -8.66 9.14
C VAL A 517 15.03 -9.35 8.86
N PHE A 518 14.11 -8.68 8.16
CA PHE A 518 12.78 -9.24 7.83
C PHE A 518 12.89 -10.46 6.92
N VAL A 519 13.67 -10.37 5.84
CA VAL A 519 13.88 -11.49 4.91
C VAL A 519 14.57 -12.66 5.62
N THR A 520 15.62 -12.41 6.41
CA THR A 520 16.28 -13.45 7.18
C THR A 520 15.31 -14.13 8.14
N HIS A 521 14.47 -13.36 8.82
CA HIS A 521 13.45 -13.88 9.73
C HIS A 521 12.42 -14.75 9.01
N PHE A 522 12.01 -14.35 7.79
CA PHE A 522 11.14 -15.15 6.93
C PHE A 522 11.82 -16.47 6.49
N LEU A 523 13.09 -16.42 6.07
CA LEU A 523 13.85 -17.61 5.69
C LEU A 523 14.03 -18.56 6.89
N MET A 524 14.28 -18.03 8.09
CA MET A 524 14.33 -18.83 9.33
C MET A 524 13.00 -19.53 9.59
N LEU A 525 11.86 -18.86 9.36
CA LEU A 525 10.53 -19.46 9.49
C LEU A 525 10.32 -20.57 8.45
N VAL A 526 10.71 -20.33 7.19
CA VAL A 526 10.48 -21.29 6.08
C VAL A 526 11.38 -22.54 6.21
N PHE A 527 12.65 -22.35 6.51
CA PHE A 527 13.66 -23.44 6.56
C PHE A 527 13.94 -23.95 7.98
N GLY A 528 13.48 -23.26 9.01
CA GLY A 528 13.66 -23.66 10.40
C GLY A 528 12.91 -24.95 10.75
N ARG A 529 13.42 -25.66 11.78
CA ARG A 529 12.82 -26.90 12.32
C ARG A 529 11.88 -26.66 13.50
N GLU A 530 11.45 -25.41 13.71
CA GLU A 530 10.65 -25.06 14.89
C GLU A 530 9.23 -25.64 14.87
N SER A 531 8.70 -25.87 16.06
CA SER A 531 7.42 -26.55 16.27
C SER A 531 6.25 -25.86 15.57
N ARG A 532 5.39 -26.65 14.95
CA ARG A 532 4.09 -26.17 14.50
C ARG A 532 3.27 -25.73 15.72
N ARG A 533 2.68 -24.55 15.66
CA ARG A 533 1.72 -24.11 16.68
C ARG A 533 0.53 -25.06 16.73
N GLY A 534 0.20 -25.60 17.89
CA GLY A 534 -0.99 -26.43 18.06
C GLY A 534 -2.32 -25.69 17.93
N GLN A 535 -2.35 -24.34 17.94
CA GLN A 535 -3.59 -23.58 18.01
C GLN A 535 -3.62 -22.20 17.32
N ALA A 536 -2.58 -21.76 16.64
CA ALA A 536 -2.56 -20.39 16.12
C ALA A 536 -3.18 -20.20 14.73
N THR A 537 -3.51 -21.26 14.04
CA THR A 537 -4.14 -21.20 12.72
C THR A 537 -5.45 -21.97 12.73
N LEU A 538 -6.46 -21.43 12.09
CA LEU A 538 -7.73 -22.13 11.86
C LEU A 538 -7.51 -23.49 11.17
N LEU A 539 -6.45 -23.63 10.38
CA LEU A 539 -6.04 -24.88 9.73
C LEU A 539 -5.60 -25.96 10.73
N GLY A 540 -5.02 -25.60 11.89
CA GLY A 540 -4.61 -26.56 12.93
C GLY A 540 -5.75 -27.10 13.80
N GLN A 541 -6.96 -26.54 13.67
CA GLN A 541 -8.16 -26.98 14.42
C GLN A 541 -9.02 -27.99 13.64
N VAL A 542 -8.70 -28.27 12.39
CA VAL A 542 -9.49 -29.11 11.47
C VAL A 542 -8.94 -30.54 11.35
N ASN A 543 -7.83 -30.86 12.02
CA ASN A 543 -7.23 -32.20 12.06
C ASN A 543 -7.57 -32.96 13.32
#